data_df3028a1b6d25822221ca4dad40f0ac9
#
_entry.id   df3028a1b6d25822221ca4dad40f0ac9
#
_cell.length_a   1.000
_cell.length_b   1.000
_cell.length_c   1.000
_cell.angle_alpha   90.00
_cell.angle_beta   90.00
_cell.angle_gamma   90.00
#
_symmetry.space_group_name_H-M   'P 1'
#
loop_
_entity.id
_entity.type
_entity.pdbx_description
1 polymer ?
#
loop_
_entity_poly.entity_id
_entity_poly.type
_entity_poly.pdbx_seq_one_letter_code
_entity_poly.pdbx_strand_id
1 'polypeptide(L)'
;EPIGRALELEGYALSDAEQRQMLDFIRARRQEGYPVTYGCSHFLGLTYEREVRDWYFLCNAGIYTASIMANGDIGACLDIERRPETIQGNIFRDDFKQVWTERFEIFRTSLAEQSKKCAECAQQRYCEGGSYHSWDYDRKEQRICFCNP
;
A
#
# COMPACT_ATOMS: atom_id res chain seq x y z
N GLU A 1 -0.44 -2.06 10.81
CA GLU A 1 -0.10 -3.01 9.74
C GLU A 1 1.21 -3.74 10.06
N PRO A 2 1.32 -5.01 9.72
CA PRO A 2 2.56 -5.77 9.89
C PRO A 2 3.56 -5.43 8.78
N ILE A 3 4.28 -4.33 8.95
CA ILE A 3 5.36 -3.88 8.05
C ILE A 3 6.63 -3.60 8.85
N GLY A 4 7.80 -3.74 8.21
CA GLY A 4 9.09 -3.54 8.85
C GLY A 4 9.23 -4.41 10.10
N ARG A 5 9.69 -3.84 11.21
CA ARG A 5 9.90 -4.55 12.49
C ARG A 5 8.61 -5.10 13.12
N ALA A 6 7.43 -4.59 12.72
CA ALA A 6 6.16 -5.13 13.21
C ALA A 6 5.88 -6.55 12.70
N LEU A 7 6.55 -6.99 11.64
CA LEU A 7 6.49 -8.39 11.16
C LEU A 7 7.08 -9.40 12.17
N GLU A 8 7.95 -8.94 13.07
CA GLU A 8 8.62 -9.76 14.08
C GLU A 8 7.82 -9.87 15.39
N LEU A 9 6.73 -9.09 15.52
CA LEU A 9 5.92 -9.02 16.73
C LEU A 9 4.71 -9.95 16.64
N GLU A 10 4.63 -10.91 17.57
CA GLU A 10 3.45 -11.76 17.72
C GLU A 10 2.28 -10.99 18.33
N GLY A 11 1.06 -11.26 17.86
CA GLY A 11 -0.17 -10.66 18.40
C GLY A 11 -0.34 -9.16 18.16
N TYR A 12 0.49 -8.56 17.32
CA TYR A 12 0.46 -7.12 17.03
C TYR A 12 -0.62 -6.75 16.00
N ALA A 13 -0.87 -7.62 15.05
CA ALA A 13 -1.87 -7.36 14.02
C ALA A 13 -3.29 -7.55 14.56
N LEU A 14 -4.20 -6.67 14.16
CA LEU A 14 -5.62 -6.84 14.43
C LEU A 14 -6.12 -8.09 13.68
N SER A 15 -6.98 -8.86 14.32
CA SER A 15 -7.76 -9.90 13.65
C SER A 15 -8.75 -9.29 12.66
N ASP A 16 -9.25 -10.09 11.73
CA ASP A 16 -10.26 -9.64 10.75
C ASP A 16 -11.50 -9.07 11.43
N ALA A 17 -11.91 -9.64 12.57
CA ALA A 17 -13.05 -9.14 13.36
C ALA A 17 -12.76 -7.76 13.95
N GLU A 18 -11.59 -7.55 14.52
CA GLU A 18 -11.18 -6.25 15.08
C GLU A 18 -11.01 -5.19 13.99
N GLN A 19 -10.49 -5.58 12.83
CA GLN A 19 -10.39 -4.68 11.66
C GLN A 19 -11.81 -4.24 11.23
N ARG A 20 -12.75 -5.16 11.12
CA ARG A 20 -14.15 -4.83 10.79
C ARG A 20 -14.79 -3.91 11.84
N GLN A 21 -14.60 -4.18 13.12
CA GLN A 21 -15.10 -3.31 14.20
C GLN A 21 -14.53 -1.89 14.10
N MET A 22 -13.23 -1.76 13.81
CA MET A 22 -12.58 -0.47 13.60
C MET A 22 -13.18 0.27 12.39
N LEU A 23 -13.40 -0.42 11.28
CA LEU A 23 -13.99 0.18 10.08
C LEU A 23 -15.45 0.59 10.30
N ASP A 24 -16.22 -0.22 11.01
CA ASP A 24 -17.61 0.10 11.38
C ASP A 24 -17.66 1.30 12.33
N PHE A 25 -16.72 1.41 13.26
CA PHE A 25 -16.59 2.59 14.12
C PHE A 25 -16.30 3.85 13.30
N ILE A 26 -15.32 3.81 12.38
CA ILE A 26 -15.00 4.95 11.51
C ILE A 26 -16.22 5.35 10.69
N ARG A 27 -16.91 4.38 10.08
CA ARG A 27 -18.14 4.60 9.32
C ARG A 27 -19.21 5.32 10.15
N ALA A 28 -19.48 4.84 11.35
CA ALA A 28 -20.47 5.44 12.25
C ALA A 28 -20.09 6.88 12.60
N ARG A 29 -18.83 7.15 12.96
CA ARG A 29 -18.37 8.51 13.28
C ARG A 29 -18.48 9.46 12.08
N ARG A 30 -18.18 8.99 10.88
CA ARG A 30 -18.35 9.79 9.67
C ARG A 30 -19.82 10.14 9.40
N GLN A 31 -20.73 9.19 9.62
CA GLN A 31 -22.17 9.44 9.48
C GLN A 31 -22.69 10.47 10.50
N GLU A 32 -22.06 10.58 11.66
CA GLU A 32 -22.34 11.60 12.67
C GLU A 32 -21.69 12.96 12.37
N GLY A 33 -20.90 13.05 11.27
CA GLY A 33 -20.25 14.28 10.83
C GLY A 33 -18.86 14.52 11.44
N TYR A 34 -18.26 13.53 12.11
CA TYR A 34 -16.89 13.67 12.60
C TYR A 34 -15.87 13.61 11.44
N PRO A 35 -14.83 14.46 11.45
CA PRO A 35 -13.80 14.49 10.43
C PRO A 35 -12.77 13.38 10.62
N VAL A 36 -13.20 12.13 10.52
CA VAL A 36 -12.36 10.93 10.63
C VAL A 36 -12.33 10.20 9.30
N THR A 37 -11.17 9.70 8.90
CA THR A 37 -10.97 8.93 7.68
C THR A 37 -9.95 7.82 7.89
N TYR A 38 -10.07 6.76 7.10
CA TYR A 38 -9.06 5.71 7.07
C TYR A 38 -7.90 6.12 6.16
N GLY A 39 -6.67 5.92 6.62
CA GLY A 39 -5.46 6.31 5.87
C GLY A 39 -5.14 5.44 4.65
N CYS A 40 -4.01 5.73 4.02
CA CYS A 40 -3.51 4.99 2.85
C CYS A 40 -2.83 3.68 3.29
N SER A 41 -3.56 2.66 3.59
CA SER A 41 -3.02 1.38 4.01
C SER A 41 -3.15 0.34 2.90
N HIS A 42 -4.35 -0.16 2.72
CA HIS A 42 -4.68 -1.15 1.70
C HIS A 42 -6.13 -0.97 1.23
N PHE A 43 -6.49 -1.62 0.16
CA PHE A 43 -7.87 -1.63 -0.33
C PHE A 43 -8.78 -2.43 0.61
N LEU A 44 -9.90 -1.84 0.99
CA LEU A 44 -10.82 -2.36 2.01
C LEU A 44 -12.06 -3.06 1.43
N GLY A 45 -12.08 -3.29 0.13
CA GLY A 45 -13.28 -3.75 -0.55
C GLY A 45 -14.26 -2.60 -0.83
N LEU A 46 -15.07 -2.76 -1.88
CA LEU A 46 -15.92 -1.68 -2.41
C LEU A 46 -16.90 -1.09 -1.38
N THR A 47 -17.34 -1.89 -0.42
CA THR A 47 -18.28 -1.44 0.61
C THR A 47 -17.62 -0.42 1.53
N TYR A 48 -16.50 -0.78 2.15
CA TYR A 48 -15.83 0.10 3.09
C TYR A 48 -15.14 1.28 2.43
N GLU A 49 -14.55 1.11 1.24
CA GLU A 49 -13.85 2.21 0.56
C GLU A 49 -14.68 3.49 0.48
N ARG A 50 -15.98 3.37 0.19
CA ARG A 50 -16.89 4.51 0.05
C ARG A 50 -17.30 5.14 1.39
N GLU A 51 -17.27 4.36 2.45
CA GLU A 51 -17.84 4.73 3.74
C GLU A 51 -16.81 5.29 4.72
N VAL A 52 -15.53 4.88 4.58
CA VAL A 52 -14.48 5.20 5.55
C VAL A 52 -13.39 6.12 5.01
N ARG A 53 -13.41 6.45 3.70
CA ARG A 53 -12.46 7.37 3.05
C ARG A 53 -13.18 8.51 2.34
N ASP A 54 -12.47 9.61 2.16
CA ASP A 54 -12.94 10.74 1.33
C ASP A 54 -12.66 10.50 -0.15
N TRP A 55 -11.72 9.61 -0.45
CA TRP A 55 -11.29 9.22 -1.78
C TRP A 55 -11.11 7.72 -1.87
N TYR A 56 -11.20 7.14 -3.05
CA TYR A 56 -10.93 5.72 -3.23
C TYR A 56 -9.44 5.39 -3.03
N PHE A 57 -9.15 4.13 -2.73
CA PHE A 57 -7.79 3.66 -2.54
C PHE A 57 -6.93 3.85 -3.79
N LEU A 58 -5.75 4.42 -3.59
CA LEU A 58 -4.67 4.46 -4.56
C LEU A 58 -3.35 4.47 -3.81
N CYS A 59 -2.45 3.55 -4.11
CA CYS A 59 -1.08 3.63 -3.63
C CYS A 59 -0.32 4.72 -4.41
N ASN A 60 0.02 5.81 -3.75
CA ASN A 60 0.69 6.96 -4.37
C ASN A 60 2.18 6.75 -4.63
N ALA A 61 2.76 5.66 -4.11
CA ALA A 61 4.19 5.37 -4.20
C ALA A 61 4.65 5.27 -5.66
N GLY A 62 5.61 6.09 -6.04
CA GLY A 62 6.18 6.15 -7.39
C GLY A 62 5.29 6.78 -8.48
N ILE A 63 4.06 7.17 -8.12
CA ILE A 63 3.13 7.89 -8.99
C ILE A 63 3.11 9.38 -8.64
N TYR A 64 2.85 9.71 -7.37
CA TYR A 64 2.80 11.07 -6.85
C TYR A 64 3.83 11.34 -5.77
N THR A 65 4.44 10.30 -5.21
CA THR A 65 5.42 10.41 -4.14
C THR A 65 6.70 9.68 -4.48
N ALA A 66 7.82 10.25 -4.05
CA ALA A 66 9.11 9.60 -3.96
C ALA A 66 9.71 9.91 -2.58
N SER A 67 10.63 9.09 -2.14
CA SER A 67 11.34 9.26 -0.88
C SER A 67 12.85 9.25 -1.09
N ILE A 68 13.55 10.03 -0.28
CA ILE A 68 15.01 10.03 -0.19
C ILE A 68 15.37 9.60 1.23
N MET A 69 16.12 8.55 1.35
CA MET A 69 16.53 7.98 2.62
C MET A 69 17.80 8.66 3.15
N ALA A 70 18.11 8.48 4.42
CA ALA A 70 19.26 9.11 5.07
C ALA A 70 20.62 8.78 4.42
N ASN A 71 20.74 7.61 3.77
CA ASN A 71 21.92 7.21 3.00
C ASN A 71 21.91 7.70 1.55
N GLY A 72 20.92 8.53 1.18
CA GLY A 72 20.75 9.07 -0.16
C GLY A 72 19.97 8.19 -1.15
N ASP A 73 19.57 6.98 -0.78
CA ASP A 73 18.80 6.10 -1.66
C ASP A 73 17.44 6.72 -2.01
N ILE A 74 17.09 6.60 -3.28
CA ILE A 74 15.84 7.08 -3.85
C ILE A 74 14.87 5.91 -3.98
N GLY A 75 13.71 6.02 -3.35
CA GLY A 75 12.62 5.05 -3.42
C GLY A 75 11.26 5.72 -3.59
N ALA A 76 10.21 4.94 -3.63
CA ALA A 76 8.86 5.44 -3.85
C ALA A 76 8.14 5.87 -2.55
N CYS A 77 8.39 5.14 -1.46
CA CYS A 77 7.83 5.44 -0.13
C CYS A 77 8.78 4.91 0.95
N LEU A 78 8.84 5.57 2.11
CA LEU A 78 9.70 5.15 3.22
C LEU A 78 9.26 3.82 3.85
N ASP A 79 7.98 3.47 3.72
CA ASP A 79 7.40 2.25 4.28
C ASP A 79 7.60 1.02 3.38
N ILE A 80 8.11 1.19 2.17
CA ILE A 80 8.41 0.08 1.26
C ILE A 80 9.71 -0.60 1.71
N GLU A 81 9.68 -1.93 1.74
CA GLU A 81 10.86 -2.74 2.04
C GLU A 81 12.03 -2.39 1.11
N ARG A 82 13.21 -2.17 1.70
CA ARG A 82 14.42 -1.84 0.95
C ARG A 82 15.01 -3.08 0.30
N ARG A 83 14.91 -3.16 -0.99
CA ARG A 83 15.42 -4.26 -1.84
C ARG A 83 16.12 -3.66 -3.06
N PRO A 84 16.99 -4.39 -3.74
CA PRO A 84 17.61 -3.90 -4.97
C PRO A 84 16.60 -3.38 -6.01
N GLU A 85 15.46 -4.05 -6.14
CA GLU A 85 14.40 -3.69 -7.07
C GLU A 85 13.56 -2.48 -6.63
N THR A 86 13.51 -2.15 -5.33
CA THR A 86 12.74 -1.01 -4.82
C THR A 86 13.56 0.26 -4.65
N ILE A 87 14.89 0.17 -4.70
CA ILE A 87 15.81 1.31 -4.68
C ILE A 87 16.09 1.70 -6.13
N GLN A 88 15.67 2.90 -6.52
CA GLN A 88 15.72 3.36 -7.91
C GLN A 88 16.98 4.14 -8.26
N GLY A 89 17.71 4.60 -7.25
CA GLY A 89 18.93 5.38 -7.42
C GLY A 89 19.45 5.93 -6.11
N ASN A 90 20.42 6.85 -6.17
CA ASN A 90 20.96 7.53 -5.01
C ASN A 90 21.32 8.96 -5.35
N ILE A 91 20.83 9.94 -4.58
CA ILE A 91 20.99 11.38 -4.86
C ILE A 91 22.44 11.88 -4.88
N PHE A 92 23.38 11.13 -4.31
CA PHE A 92 24.80 11.47 -4.35
C PHE A 92 25.48 11.07 -5.67
N ARG A 93 24.81 10.29 -6.53
CA ARG A 93 25.36 9.74 -7.78
C ARG A 93 24.46 9.99 -8.98
N ASP A 94 23.16 10.11 -8.76
CA ASP A 94 22.16 10.14 -9.81
C ASP A 94 21.41 11.48 -9.81
N ASP A 95 21.00 11.97 -10.97
CA ASP A 95 20.03 13.07 -11.08
C ASP A 95 18.63 12.59 -10.71
N PHE A 96 18.04 13.23 -9.70
CA PHE A 96 16.72 12.82 -9.19
C PHE A 96 15.62 12.86 -10.26
N LYS A 97 15.62 13.89 -11.12
CA LYS A 97 14.60 14.04 -12.16
C LYS A 97 14.72 12.91 -13.18
N GLN A 98 15.94 12.56 -13.57
CA GLN A 98 16.17 11.44 -14.46
C GLN A 98 15.73 10.12 -13.83
N VAL A 99 16.10 9.86 -12.57
CA VAL A 99 15.66 8.67 -11.83
C VAL A 99 14.15 8.58 -11.80
N TRP A 100 13.48 9.68 -11.43
CA TRP A 100 12.01 9.74 -11.37
C TRP A 100 11.34 9.43 -12.71
N THR A 101 11.86 9.96 -13.79
CA THR A 101 11.25 9.77 -15.11
C THR A 101 11.53 8.42 -15.72
N GLU A 102 12.71 7.84 -15.50
CA GLU A 102 13.19 6.69 -16.25
C GLU A 102 13.20 5.36 -15.47
N ARG A 103 13.24 5.40 -14.11
CA ARG A 103 13.49 4.19 -13.33
C ARG A 103 12.33 3.75 -12.43
N PHE A 104 11.25 4.53 -12.34
CA PHE A 104 10.12 4.25 -11.45
C PHE A 104 9.05 3.32 -12.04
N GLU A 105 9.35 2.64 -13.14
CA GLU A 105 8.40 1.77 -13.86
C GLU A 105 7.79 0.68 -12.97
N ILE A 106 8.60 0.07 -12.09
CA ILE A 106 8.14 -0.95 -11.14
C ILE A 106 6.97 -0.47 -10.26
N PHE A 107 6.91 0.82 -9.95
CA PHE A 107 5.85 1.43 -9.13
C PHE A 107 4.69 1.98 -9.96
N ARG A 108 4.76 1.89 -11.28
CA ARG A 108 3.72 2.34 -12.22
C ARG A 108 3.01 1.20 -12.91
N THR A 109 3.41 -0.03 -12.58
CA THR A 109 2.81 -1.26 -13.07
C THR A 109 1.96 -1.87 -11.97
N SER A 110 0.76 -2.36 -12.32
CA SER A 110 -0.14 -2.98 -11.35
C SER A 110 0.49 -4.18 -10.67
N LEU A 111 0.51 -4.21 -9.34
CA LEU A 111 0.95 -5.38 -8.57
C LEU A 111 0.07 -6.61 -8.84
N ALA A 112 -1.18 -6.39 -9.23
CA ALA A 112 -2.11 -7.48 -9.56
C ALA A 112 -1.62 -8.35 -10.71
N GLU A 113 -0.85 -7.80 -11.65
CA GLU A 113 -0.29 -8.55 -12.78
C GLU A 113 0.78 -9.56 -12.34
N GLN A 114 1.37 -9.36 -11.16
CA GLN A 114 2.40 -10.24 -10.60
C GLN A 114 1.84 -11.37 -9.73
N SER A 115 0.55 -11.33 -9.39
CA SER A 115 -0.08 -12.25 -8.45
C SER A 115 -1.18 -13.10 -9.10
N LYS A 116 -1.02 -14.43 -9.05
CA LYS A 116 -2.07 -15.35 -9.50
C LYS A 116 -3.38 -15.17 -8.74
N LYS A 117 -3.29 -14.89 -7.43
CA LYS A 117 -4.44 -14.64 -6.57
C LYS A 117 -5.22 -13.40 -7.00
N CYS A 118 -4.51 -12.34 -7.41
CA CYS A 118 -5.14 -11.12 -7.89
C CYS A 118 -5.77 -11.29 -9.28
N ALA A 119 -5.18 -12.11 -10.15
CA ALA A 119 -5.70 -12.35 -11.50
C ALA A 119 -7.13 -12.90 -11.52
N GLU A 120 -7.51 -13.65 -10.48
CA GLU A 120 -8.84 -14.24 -10.31
C GLU A 120 -9.79 -13.36 -9.47
N CYS A 121 -9.32 -12.23 -8.96
CA CYS A 121 -10.08 -11.39 -8.05
C CYS A 121 -11.04 -10.45 -8.81
N ALA A 122 -12.33 -10.54 -8.51
CA ALA A 122 -13.35 -9.67 -9.10
C ALA A 122 -13.15 -8.16 -8.82
N GLN A 123 -12.37 -7.82 -7.80
CA GLN A 123 -12.07 -6.44 -7.41
C GLN A 123 -10.70 -5.95 -7.90
N GLN A 124 -9.98 -6.75 -8.69
CA GLN A 124 -8.63 -6.44 -9.18
C GLN A 124 -8.51 -5.03 -9.76
N ARG A 125 -9.45 -4.64 -10.62
CA ARG A 125 -9.45 -3.34 -11.31
C ARG A 125 -9.58 -2.11 -10.39
N TYR A 126 -9.98 -2.31 -9.13
CA TYR A 126 -10.10 -1.23 -8.14
C TYR A 126 -8.94 -1.25 -7.15
N CYS A 127 -8.42 -2.43 -6.85
CA CYS A 127 -7.36 -2.68 -5.89
C CYS A 127 -5.97 -2.60 -6.54
N GLU A 128 -5.84 -3.01 -7.80
CA GLU A 128 -4.60 -3.09 -8.58
C GLU A 128 -3.46 -3.86 -7.86
N GLY A 129 -3.84 -4.80 -7.01
CA GLY A 129 -2.89 -5.57 -6.21
C GLY A 129 -2.52 -4.93 -4.88
N GLY A 130 -3.13 -3.78 -4.51
CA GLY A 130 -2.96 -3.13 -3.20
C GLY A 130 -1.75 -2.20 -3.10
N SER A 131 -1.21 -2.04 -1.90
CA SER A 131 -0.10 -1.14 -1.65
C SER A 131 1.26 -1.82 -1.73
N TYR A 132 2.26 -1.08 -2.20
CA TYR A 132 3.65 -1.57 -2.30
C TYR A 132 4.29 -1.85 -0.94
N HIS A 133 3.92 -1.15 0.13
CA HIS A 133 4.49 -1.35 1.45
C HIS A 133 3.98 -2.61 2.17
N SER A 134 2.80 -3.10 1.81
CA SER A 134 2.25 -4.37 2.31
C SER A 134 2.45 -5.55 1.35
N TRP A 135 3.17 -5.33 0.26
CA TRP A 135 3.49 -6.37 -0.72
C TRP A 135 4.59 -7.30 -0.21
N ASP A 136 4.36 -8.59 -0.31
CA ASP A 136 5.39 -9.62 -0.10
C ASP A 136 6.12 -9.86 -1.44
N TYR A 137 7.31 -9.31 -1.54
CA TYR A 137 8.11 -9.36 -2.78
C TYR A 137 8.61 -10.78 -3.11
N ASP A 138 8.73 -11.65 -2.10
CA ASP A 138 9.19 -13.01 -2.30
C ASP A 138 8.04 -13.93 -2.74
N ARG A 139 6.87 -13.77 -2.14
CA ARG A 139 5.66 -14.54 -2.48
C ARG A 139 4.85 -13.94 -3.63
N LYS A 140 5.10 -12.69 -3.97
CA LYS A 140 4.35 -11.91 -4.97
C LYS A 140 2.86 -11.83 -4.66
N GLU A 141 2.54 -11.48 -3.42
CA GLU A 141 1.16 -11.32 -2.94
C GLU A 141 1.05 -10.23 -1.87
N GLN A 142 -0.15 -9.74 -1.65
CA GLN A 142 -0.43 -8.85 -0.54
C GLN A 142 -0.45 -9.61 0.79
N ARG A 143 0.26 -9.08 1.81
CA ARG A 143 0.20 -9.58 3.19
C ARG A 143 -1.17 -9.37 3.81
N ILE A 144 -1.86 -8.31 3.41
CA ILE A 144 -3.22 -7.96 3.87
C ILE A 144 -4.12 -7.86 2.65
N CYS A 145 -5.12 -8.72 2.56
CA CYS A 145 -6.08 -8.71 1.48
C CYS A 145 -7.51 -8.77 2.04
N PHE A 146 -8.24 -7.67 1.97
CA PHE A 146 -9.60 -7.53 2.47
C PHE A 146 -10.66 -8.07 1.48
N CYS A 147 -10.25 -8.36 0.25
CA CYS A 147 -11.15 -8.79 -0.83
C CYS A 147 -11.34 -10.30 -0.91
N ASN A 148 -10.68 -11.08 -0.06
CA ASN A 148 -10.91 -12.52 0.02
C ASN A 148 -12.06 -12.78 1.00
N PRO A 149 -13.12 -13.48 0.55
CA PRO A 149 -14.18 -13.96 1.43
C PRO A 149 -13.67 -15.02 2.40
#